data_19d112804ab02aa1c0f582755891a1ff
#
_entry.id   19d112804ab02aa1c0f582755891a1ff
#
_cell.length_a   1.000
_cell.length_b   1.000
_cell.length_c   1.000
_cell.angle_alpha   90.00
_cell.angle_beta   90.00
_cell.angle_gamma   90.00
#
_symmetry.space_group_name_H-M   'P 1'
#
loop_
_entity.id
_entity.type
_entity.pdbx_description
1 polymer ?
#
loop_
_entity_poly.entity_id
_entity_poly.type
_entity_poly.pdbx_seq_one_letter_code
_entity_poly.pdbx_strand_id
1 'polypeptide(L)' 'MAIVSARNEERVIANLIESLKEQHYPKNKLDIYVIADNCTDRTAEVAREAGAIVYERFDETKRSKGYALEWFFDIVLKE' A
#
# COMPACT_ATOMS: atom_id res chain seq x y z
N MET A 1 -10.25 7.02 1.87
CA MET A 1 -8.91 6.57 1.42
C MET A 1 -8.29 5.68 2.48
N ALA A 2 -7.77 4.55 2.09
CA ALA A 2 -7.03 3.66 2.99
C ALA A 2 -5.57 3.61 2.53
N ILE A 3 -4.64 3.66 3.48
CA ILE A 3 -3.21 3.63 3.22
C ILE A 3 -2.60 2.47 4.00
N VAL A 4 -1.92 1.58 3.30
CA VAL A 4 -1.28 0.40 3.88
C VAL A 4 0.21 0.44 3.55
N SER A 5 1.05 0.38 4.58
CA SER A 5 2.48 0.21 4.39
C SER A 5 2.82 -1.27 4.54
N ALA A 6 3.41 -1.85 3.51
CA ALA A 6 3.68 -3.28 3.46
C ALA A 6 5.13 -3.56 3.08
N ARG A 7 5.72 -4.56 3.72
CA ARG A 7 7.07 -5.00 3.43
C ARG A 7 7.09 -6.52 3.40
N ASN A 8 7.36 -7.08 2.21
CA ASN A 8 7.44 -8.53 2.02
C ASN A 8 6.22 -9.29 2.56
N GLU A 9 5.03 -8.85 2.13
CA GLU A 9 3.75 -9.42 2.55
C GLU A 9 2.97 -10.01 1.37
N GLU A 10 3.65 -10.54 0.36
CA GLU A 10 2.99 -11.05 -0.84
C GLU A 10 1.92 -12.10 -0.57
N ARG A 11 2.05 -12.87 0.52
CA ARG A 11 1.09 -13.92 0.86
C ARG A 11 -0.20 -13.40 1.46
N VAL A 12 -0.17 -12.23 2.06
CA VAL A 12 -1.31 -11.71 2.83
C VAL A 12 -1.88 -10.41 2.28
N ILE A 13 -1.12 -9.70 1.45
CA ILE A 13 -1.53 -8.37 1.00
C ILE A 13 -2.84 -8.39 0.20
N ALA A 14 -3.05 -9.39 -0.64
CA ALA A 14 -4.29 -9.50 -1.41
C ALA A 14 -5.50 -9.68 -0.49
N ASN A 15 -5.38 -10.53 0.53
CA ASN A 15 -6.44 -10.76 1.50
C ASN A 15 -6.76 -9.50 2.28
N LEU A 16 -5.74 -8.74 2.66
CA LEU A 16 -5.94 -7.46 3.35
C LEU A 16 -6.71 -6.48 2.48
N ILE A 17 -6.33 -6.36 1.21
CA ILE A 17 -6.99 -5.46 0.27
C ILE A 17 -8.46 -5.88 0.07
N GLU A 18 -8.71 -7.17 -0.11
CA GLU A 18 -10.07 -7.68 -0.24
C GLU A 18 -10.90 -7.41 1.01
N SER A 19 -10.33 -7.59 2.20
CA SER A 19 -11.02 -7.29 3.46
C SER A 19 -11.38 -5.81 3.56
N LEU A 20 -10.50 -4.92 3.15
CA LEU A 20 -10.76 -3.49 3.14
C LEU A 20 -11.90 -3.14 2.19
N LYS A 21 -11.95 -3.76 1.02
CA LYS A 21 -13.03 -3.55 0.06
C LYS A 21 -14.38 -4.03 0.61
N GLU A 22 -14.40 -5.14 1.31
CA GLU A 22 -15.62 -5.71 1.89
C GLU A 22 -16.19 -4.87 3.02
N GLN A 23 -15.35 -4.14 3.75
CA GLN A 23 -15.79 -3.26 4.83
C GLN A 23 -16.49 -2.01 4.32
N HIS A 24 -16.38 -1.72 3.02
CA HIS A 24 -17.01 -0.56 2.42
C HIS A 24 -18.05 -1.02 1.41
N TYR A 25 -19.24 -0.48 1.53
CA TYR A 25 -20.32 -0.84 0.61
C TYR A 25 -19.99 -0.44 -0.83
N PRO A 26 -20.53 -1.18 -1.82
CA PRO A 26 -20.22 -0.93 -3.23
C PRO A 26 -20.47 0.49 -3.72
N LYS A 27 -21.28 1.26 -3.00
CA LYS A 27 -21.59 2.65 -3.35
C LYS A 27 -20.48 3.61 -3.01
N ASN A 28 -19.58 3.22 -2.11
CA ASN A 28 -18.47 4.06 -1.67
C ASN A 28 -17.19 3.53 -2.31
N LYS A 29 -16.72 4.22 -3.33
CA LYS A 29 -15.44 3.87 -3.93
C LYS A 29 -14.35 4.18 -2.93
N LEU A 30 -13.70 3.14 -2.43
CA LEU A 30 -12.56 3.29 -1.55
C LEU A 30 -11.28 3.18 -2.35
N ASP A 31 -10.51 4.25 -2.36
CA ASP A 31 -9.17 4.21 -2.93
C ASP A 31 -8.22 3.59 -1.91
N ILE A 32 -7.63 2.46 -2.27
CA ILE A 32 -6.67 1.77 -1.41
C ILE A 32 -5.28 2.00 -1.97
N TYR A 33 -4.45 2.65 -1.17
CA TYR A 33 -3.05 2.90 -1.51
C TYR A 33 -2.16 1.95 -0.72
N VAL A 34 -1.26 1.29 -1.41
CA VAL A 34 -0.27 0.41 -0.77
C VAL A 34 1.12 0.99 -1.03
N ILE A 35 1.85 1.21 0.05
CA ILE A 35 3.25 1.59 -0.03
C ILE A 35 4.06 0.30 0.12
N ALA A 36 4.61 -0.18 -0.99
CA ALA A 36 5.48 -1.35 -0.99
C ALA A 36 6.88 -0.88 -0.59
N ASP A 37 7.17 -0.93 0.71
CA ASP A 37 8.37 -0.36 1.30
C ASP A 37 9.49 -1.39 1.40
N ASN A 38 10.54 -1.18 0.63
CA ASN A 38 11.72 -2.04 0.60
C ASN A 38 11.37 -3.52 0.37
N CYS A 39 10.40 -3.78 -0.52
CA CYS A 39 9.99 -5.14 -0.84
C CYS A 39 10.98 -5.82 -1.75
N THR A 40 11.33 -7.06 -1.43
CA THR A 40 12.17 -7.91 -2.25
C THR A 40 11.38 -9.05 -2.88
N ASP A 41 10.10 -9.16 -2.54
CA ASP A 41 9.18 -10.17 -3.06
C ASP A 41 8.17 -9.53 -4.04
N ARG A 42 7.05 -10.20 -4.30
CA ARG A 42 6.03 -9.75 -5.24
C ARG A 42 4.89 -8.97 -4.58
N THR A 43 5.12 -8.39 -3.41
CA THR A 43 4.09 -7.61 -2.69
C THR A 43 3.45 -6.55 -3.58
N ALA A 44 4.26 -5.76 -4.29
CA ALA A 44 3.75 -4.70 -5.15
C ALA A 44 2.87 -5.25 -6.28
N GLU A 45 3.31 -6.32 -6.95
CA GLU A 45 2.52 -6.93 -8.02
C GLU A 45 1.21 -7.49 -7.52
N VAL A 46 1.25 -8.21 -6.40
CA VAL A 46 0.06 -8.82 -5.82
C VAL A 46 -0.94 -7.74 -5.40
N ALA A 47 -0.46 -6.65 -4.82
CA ALA A 47 -1.32 -5.53 -4.43
C ALA A 47 -1.97 -4.88 -5.65
N ARG A 48 -1.22 -4.68 -6.75
CA ARG A 48 -1.78 -4.12 -7.98
C ARG A 48 -2.85 -5.04 -8.58
N GLU A 49 -2.59 -6.33 -8.59
CA GLU A 49 -3.56 -7.31 -9.09
C GLU A 49 -4.85 -7.33 -8.25
N ALA A 50 -4.73 -7.05 -6.96
CA ALA A 50 -5.89 -6.96 -6.06
C ALA A 50 -6.66 -5.64 -6.21
N GLY A 51 -6.16 -4.71 -7.02
CA GLY A 51 -6.85 -3.45 -7.31
C GLY A 51 -6.38 -2.25 -6.51
N ALA A 52 -5.26 -2.35 -5.81
CA ALA A 52 -4.71 -1.22 -5.07
C ALA A 52 -3.86 -0.32 -5.97
N ILE A 53 -3.75 0.94 -5.58
CA ILE A 53 -2.82 1.88 -6.18
C ILE A 53 -1.51 1.75 -5.41
N VAL A 54 -0.44 1.31 -6.08
CA VAL A 54 0.79 0.92 -5.41
C VAL A 54 1.91 1.94 -5.68
N TYR A 55 2.55 2.35 -4.61
CA TYR A 55 3.79 3.13 -4.67
C TYR A 55 4.91 2.28 -4.09
N GLU A 56 5.99 2.15 -4.83
CA GLU A 56 7.16 1.40 -4.38
C GLU A 56 8.20 2.38 -3.83
N ARG A 57 8.73 2.04 -2.66
CA ARG A 57 9.74 2.84 -1.99
C ARG A 57 10.94 1.97 -1.64
N PHE A 58 12.12 2.45 -1.98
CA PHE A 58 13.39 1.77 -1.67
C PHE A 58 14.32 2.74 -0.95
N ASP A 59 14.47 2.56 0.36
CA ASP A 59 15.38 3.36 1.16
C ASP A 59 15.85 2.51 2.34
N GLU A 60 17.08 2.03 2.26
CA GLU A 60 17.64 1.14 3.25
C GLU A 60 17.95 1.83 4.59
N THR A 61 18.08 3.14 4.58
CA THR A 61 18.40 3.88 5.80
C THR A 61 17.17 4.30 6.59
N LYS A 62 16.01 4.39 5.93
CA LYS A 62 14.76 4.84 6.55
C LYS A 62 13.69 3.79 6.32
N ARG A 63 13.70 2.74 7.13
CA ARG A 63 12.88 1.55 6.94
C ARG A 63 11.59 1.47 7.74
N SER A 64 11.37 2.38 8.69
CA SER A 64 10.17 2.29 9.52
C SER A 64 8.91 2.67 8.75
N LYS A 65 7.76 2.17 9.21
CA LYS A 65 6.47 2.53 8.62
C LYS A 65 6.21 4.03 8.71
N GLY A 66 6.72 4.69 9.74
CA GLY A 66 6.59 6.14 9.87
C GLY A 66 7.26 6.88 8.72
N TYR A 67 8.45 6.47 8.34
CA TYR A 67 9.14 7.07 7.20
C TYR A 67 8.40 6.82 5.89
N ALA A 68 7.86 5.63 5.70
CA ALA A 68 7.11 5.29 4.50
C ALA A 68 5.86 6.15 4.37
N LEU A 69 5.13 6.34 5.46
CA LEU A 69 3.93 7.18 5.47
C LEU A 69 4.27 8.64 5.22
N GLU A 70 5.32 9.15 5.84
CA GLU A 70 5.79 10.51 5.64
C GLU A 70 6.17 10.75 4.18
N TRP A 71 6.91 9.83 3.58
CA TRP A 71 7.29 9.86 2.18
C TRP A 71 6.06 9.90 1.27
N PHE A 72 5.07 9.05 1.56
CA PHE A 72 3.85 8.98 0.78
C PHE A 72 3.07 10.30 0.85
N PHE A 73 2.90 10.85 2.04
CA PHE A 73 2.20 12.13 2.19
C PHE A 73 2.94 13.27 1.50
N ASP A 74 4.26 13.27 1.51
CA ASP A 74 5.04 14.26 0.78
C ASP A 74 4.74 14.22 -0.72
N ILE A 75 4.62 13.03 -1.28
CA ILE A 75 4.30 12.88 -2.70
C ILE A 75 2.88 13.35 -3.01
N VAL A 76 1.92 12.91 -2.22
CA VAL A 76 0.49 13.15 -2.48
C VAL A 76 0.11 14.60 -2.19
N LEU A 77 0.64 15.19 -1.13
CA LEU A 77 0.25 16.54 -0.71
C LEU A 77 0.98 17.66 -1.46
N LYS A 78 2.06 17.35 -2.16
CA LYS A 78 2.79 18.35 -2.96
C LYS A 78 2.18 18.60 -4.34
N GLU A 79 1.22 17.81 -4.69
CA GLU A 79 0.45 18.04 -5.90
C GLU A 79 -0.69 19.05 -5.60
#